data_1575ba9923bfde69650d4bc83472f681
#
_entry.id   1575ba9923bfde69650d4bc83472f681
#
_cell.length_a   1.000
_cell.length_b   1.000
_cell.length_c   1.000
_cell.angle_alpha   90.00
_cell.angle_beta   90.00
_cell.angle_gamma   90.00
#
_symmetry.space_group_name_H-M   'P 1'
#
loop_
_entity.id
_entity.type
_entity.pdbx_description
1 polymer ?
#
loop_
_entity_poly.entity_id
_entity_poly.type
_entity_poly.pdbx_seq_one_letter_code
_entity_poly.pdbx_strand_id
1 'polypeptide(L)'
;MEGEEKLSDNAETEMTVDEIVHIVRIAVGLGISRVKLTGGEPLMRKDVVEIIKDIAAIPGLADLSMTTNGVLLTSLAEELYANGLKRLNISLPTLDEKVYNKLTGGRLGDVLEGVKAAVEAGFYPVKLNMLILKGVNDYTVDEMIEFARETGTILQLIELEPINISDAYYHASHKPLDEYEDMLKQKAVKVETRQFMQNRRIYHLPDVKVEVVHPIENTEFCMYCTRLRVTSDGKLKPCLMKNGNLVDILTPMRNGANDEKLTELFKLANHKRKPYNKS
;
A
#
# COMPACT_ATOMS: atom_id res chain seq x y z
N MET A 1 -1.77 10.21 3.03
CA MET A 1 -2.88 9.42 2.46
C MET A 1 -2.46 9.00 1.07
N GLU A 2 -2.43 7.71 0.78
CA GLU A 2 -2.23 7.23 -0.59
C GLU A 2 -3.49 7.64 -1.37
N GLY A 3 -3.32 8.55 -2.32
CA GLY A 3 -4.29 9.20 -3.20
C GLY A 3 -5.74 8.72 -3.07
N GLU A 4 -6.55 9.43 -2.32
CA GLU A 4 -8.00 9.29 -2.39
C GLU A 4 -8.45 9.63 -3.82
N GLU A 5 -8.69 8.61 -4.63
CA GLU A 5 -9.59 8.77 -5.76
C GLU A 5 -10.93 9.17 -5.13
N LYS A 6 -11.49 10.32 -5.56
CA LYS A 6 -12.84 10.71 -5.13
C LYS A 6 -13.75 9.52 -5.39
N LEU A 7 -14.22 8.88 -4.32
CA LEU A 7 -15.27 7.90 -4.40
C LEU A 7 -16.43 8.56 -5.14
N SER A 8 -16.79 8.03 -6.30
CA SER A 8 -18.09 8.35 -6.86
C SER A 8 -19.11 7.72 -5.91
N ASP A 9 -19.99 8.50 -5.33
CA ASP A 9 -21.07 8.04 -4.43
C ASP A 9 -22.09 7.09 -5.11
N ASN A 10 -21.73 6.49 -6.23
CA ASN A 10 -22.58 5.58 -6.99
C ASN A 10 -22.19 4.13 -6.71
N ALA A 11 -22.95 3.46 -5.87
CA ALA A 11 -22.86 2.01 -5.60
C ALA A 11 -22.85 1.16 -6.90
N GLU A 12 -23.39 1.68 -8.01
CA GLU A 12 -23.38 1.02 -9.32
C GLU A 12 -21.98 0.96 -9.98
N THR A 13 -21.03 1.77 -9.54
CA THR A 13 -19.65 1.79 -10.10
C THR A 13 -18.67 0.93 -9.34
N GLU A 14 -18.98 0.54 -8.11
CA GLU A 14 -18.11 -0.36 -7.35
C GLU A 14 -18.15 -1.80 -7.87
N MET A 15 -17.00 -2.46 -7.82
CA MET A 15 -16.91 -3.88 -8.16
C MET A 15 -17.56 -4.75 -7.07
N THR A 16 -18.28 -5.79 -7.50
CA THR A 16 -18.77 -6.85 -6.61
C THR A 16 -17.62 -7.76 -6.15
N VAL A 17 -17.89 -8.62 -5.15
CA VAL A 17 -16.94 -9.65 -4.69
C VAL A 17 -16.51 -10.53 -5.86
N ASP A 18 -17.47 -11.06 -6.63
CA ASP A 18 -17.20 -11.92 -7.77
C ASP A 18 -16.35 -11.27 -8.84
N GLU A 19 -16.59 -9.98 -9.14
CA GLU A 19 -15.80 -9.21 -10.11
C GLU A 19 -14.35 -9.02 -9.65
N ILE A 20 -14.16 -8.69 -8.37
CA ILE A 20 -12.81 -8.55 -7.77
C ILE A 20 -12.07 -9.88 -7.82
N VAL A 21 -12.71 -10.96 -7.38
CA VAL A 21 -12.14 -12.31 -7.37
C VAL A 21 -11.81 -12.77 -8.78
N HIS A 22 -12.68 -12.51 -9.76
CA HIS A 22 -12.45 -12.84 -11.16
C HIS A 22 -11.24 -12.12 -11.74
N ILE A 23 -11.11 -10.79 -11.49
CA ILE A 23 -9.96 -10.01 -11.91
C ILE A 23 -8.67 -10.58 -11.30
N VAL A 24 -8.68 -10.92 -10.01
CA VAL A 24 -7.52 -11.51 -9.33
C VAL A 24 -7.18 -12.88 -9.92
N ARG A 25 -8.17 -13.73 -10.22
CA ARG A 25 -7.95 -15.04 -10.84
C ARG A 25 -7.23 -14.93 -12.19
N ILE A 26 -7.66 -13.99 -13.05
CA ILE A 26 -6.98 -13.72 -14.32
C ILE A 26 -5.56 -13.24 -14.08
N ALA A 27 -5.35 -12.33 -13.13
CA ALA A 27 -4.03 -11.82 -12.78
C ALA A 27 -3.09 -12.94 -12.30
N VAL A 28 -3.59 -13.87 -11.47
CA VAL A 28 -2.82 -15.04 -11.01
C VAL A 28 -2.49 -15.97 -12.18
N GLY A 29 -3.43 -16.21 -13.09
CA GLY A 29 -3.18 -16.97 -14.34
C GLY A 29 -2.08 -16.35 -15.24
N LEU A 30 -1.86 -15.04 -15.12
CA LEU A 30 -0.77 -14.32 -15.79
C LEU A 30 0.54 -14.28 -14.99
N GLY A 31 0.62 -14.97 -13.84
CA GLY A 31 1.80 -15.02 -12.97
C GLY A 31 1.89 -13.90 -11.93
N ILE A 32 0.86 -13.06 -11.78
CA ILE A 32 0.79 -12.04 -10.72
C ILE A 32 0.30 -12.71 -9.43
N SER A 33 1.22 -13.26 -8.65
CA SER A 33 0.90 -14.08 -7.48
C SER A 33 0.80 -13.30 -6.16
N ARG A 34 0.91 -11.98 -6.18
CA ARG A 34 0.87 -11.14 -4.97
C ARG A 34 -0.18 -10.06 -5.11
N VAL A 35 -1.12 -10.03 -4.17
CA VAL A 35 -2.24 -9.08 -4.15
C VAL A 35 -2.16 -8.21 -2.91
N LYS A 36 -2.43 -6.94 -3.08
CA LYS A 36 -2.58 -5.99 -1.98
C LYS A 36 -3.92 -5.28 -2.10
N LEU A 37 -4.76 -5.42 -1.09
CA LEU A 37 -5.98 -4.65 -0.95
C LEU A 37 -5.63 -3.26 -0.40
N THR A 38 -6.18 -2.24 -1.02
CA THR A 38 -6.03 -0.83 -0.65
C THR A 38 -7.26 -0.08 -1.15
N GLY A 39 -7.35 1.20 -0.87
CA GLY A 39 -8.49 2.03 -1.29
C GLY A 39 -8.51 3.30 -0.48
N GLY A 40 -9.68 3.89 -0.18
CA GLY A 40 -9.81 4.82 0.92
C GLY A 40 -9.46 4.08 2.22
N GLU A 41 -10.45 3.42 2.83
CA GLU A 41 -10.20 2.47 3.92
C GLU A 41 -10.88 1.12 3.58
N PRO A 42 -10.10 0.07 3.27
CA PRO A 42 -10.70 -1.20 2.84
C PRO A 42 -11.54 -1.87 3.92
N LEU A 43 -11.25 -1.65 5.21
CA LEU A 43 -12.02 -2.23 6.32
C LEU A 43 -13.40 -1.61 6.51
N MET A 44 -13.70 -0.49 5.85
CA MET A 44 -15.05 0.09 5.81
C MET A 44 -15.99 -0.67 4.86
N ARG A 45 -15.44 -1.49 3.99
CA ARG A 45 -16.24 -2.29 3.06
C ARG A 45 -16.86 -3.49 3.78
N LYS A 46 -18.18 -3.63 3.74
CA LYS A 46 -18.93 -4.62 4.53
C LYS A 46 -18.61 -6.08 4.17
N ASP A 47 -18.27 -6.32 2.90
CA ASP A 47 -17.94 -7.64 2.35
C ASP A 47 -16.42 -7.91 2.27
N VAL A 48 -15.59 -7.11 2.97
CA VAL A 48 -14.13 -7.23 2.93
C VAL A 48 -13.61 -8.60 3.37
N VAL A 49 -14.25 -9.24 4.36
CA VAL A 49 -13.87 -10.57 4.83
C VAL A 49 -14.14 -11.63 3.76
N GLU A 50 -15.28 -11.54 3.07
CA GLU A 50 -15.61 -12.42 1.96
C GLU A 50 -14.62 -12.25 0.80
N ILE A 51 -14.29 -11.03 0.41
CA ILE A 51 -13.27 -10.73 -0.60
C ILE A 51 -11.92 -11.38 -0.23
N ILE A 52 -11.48 -11.23 1.02
CA ILE A 52 -10.22 -11.79 1.50
C ILE A 52 -10.24 -13.32 1.41
N LYS A 53 -11.30 -13.96 1.92
CA LYS A 53 -11.48 -15.39 1.89
C LYS A 53 -11.42 -15.95 0.48
N ASP A 54 -12.18 -15.35 -0.43
CA ASP A 54 -12.29 -15.84 -1.81
C ASP A 54 -11.01 -15.60 -2.61
N ILE A 55 -10.33 -14.46 -2.41
CA ILE A 55 -9.01 -14.22 -3.00
C ILE A 55 -7.99 -15.20 -2.44
N ALA A 56 -7.97 -15.43 -1.12
CA ALA A 56 -7.01 -16.33 -0.49
C ALA A 56 -7.15 -17.79 -0.96
N ALA A 57 -8.35 -18.18 -1.39
CA ALA A 57 -8.63 -19.49 -1.95
C ALA A 57 -8.16 -19.69 -3.40
N ILE A 58 -7.69 -18.64 -4.10
CA ILE A 58 -7.27 -18.74 -5.51
C ILE A 58 -5.96 -19.55 -5.61
N PRO A 59 -5.95 -20.69 -6.33
CA PRO A 59 -4.73 -21.48 -6.52
C PRO A 59 -3.65 -20.66 -7.24
N GLY A 60 -2.42 -20.68 -6.70
CA GLY A 60 -1.29 -19.95 -7.26
C GLY A 60 -1.09 -18.54 -6.66
N LEU A 61 -2.01 -18.06 -5.83
CA LEU A 61 -1.77 -16.86 -5.03
C LEU A 61 -0.71 -17.16 -3.96
N ALA A 62 0.37 -16.40 -3.95
CA ALA A 62 1.47 -16.57 -3.00
C ALA A 62 1.39 -15.62 -1.80
N ASP A 63 0.71 -14.49 -1.94
CA ASP A 63 0.68 -13.45 -0.90
C ASP A 63 -0.56 -12.55 -1.03
N LEU A 64 -1.28 -12.41 0.09
CA LEU A 64 -2.36 -11.45 0.24
C LEU A 64 -2.04 -10.50 1.38
N SER A 65 -2.09 -9.21 1.10
CA SER A 65 -1.78 -8.15 2.05
C SER A 65 -2.78 -6.99 1.95
N MET A 66 -2.82 -6.12 2.96
CA MET A 66 -3.70 -4.96 2.98
C MET A 66 -2.96 -3.73 3.48
N THR A 67 -3.37 -2.55 2.99
CA THR A 67 -3.03 -1.26 3.61
C THR A 67 -4.29 -0.69 4.25
N THR A 68 -4.21 -0.29 5.51
CA THR A 68 -5.34 0.21 6.32
C THR A 68 -4.90 1.36 7.24
N ASN A 69 -5.84 2.17 7.70
CA ASN A 69 -5.61 3.12 8.78
C ASN A 69 -5.50 2.45 10.17
N GLY A 70 -5.87 1.17 10.28
CA GLY A 70 -5.71 0.37 11.49
C GLY A 70 -6.82 0.47 12.53
N VAL A 71 -7.71 1.47 12.43
CA VAL A 71 -8.72 1.76 13.47
C VAL A 71 -9.69 0.60 13.71
N LEU A 72 -10.06 -0.14 12.66
CA LEU A 72 -10.99 -1.27 12.77
C LEU A 72 -10.32 -2.61 13.07
N LEU A 73 -8.98 -2.64 13.18
CA LEU A 73 -8.26 -3.90 13.43
C LEU A 73 -8.54 -4.49 14.81
N THR A 74 -8.82 -3.67 15.83
CA THR A 74 -9.19 -4.15 17.16
C THR A 74 -10.37 -5.13 17.13
N SER A 75 -11.31 -4.95 16.18
CA SER A 75 -12.48 -5.82 16.06
C SER A 75 -12.36 -6.87 14.95
N LEU A 76 -11.46 -6.70 13.97
CA LEU A 76 -11.44 -7.51 12.76
C LEU A 76 -10.15 -8.33 12.58
N ALA A 77 -9.07 -8.06 13.32
CA ALA A 77 -7.76 -8.65 13.06
C ALA A 77 -7.78 -10.18 13.04
N GLU A 78 -8.38 -10.82 14.04
CA GLU A 78 -8.46 -12.28 14.12
C GLU A 78 -9.22 -12.88 12.93
N GLU A 79 -10.39 -12.29 12.59
CA GLU A 79 -11.22 -12.77 11.49
C GLU A 79 -10.52 -12.61 10.13
N LEU A 80 -9.88 -11.46 9.89
CA LEU A 80 -9.11 -11.22 8.67
C LEU A 80 -7.94 -12.21 8.53
N TYR A 81 -7.23 -12.47 9.64
CA TYR A 81 -6.11 -13.42 9.65
C TYR A 81 -6.57 -14.85 9.40
N ALA A 82 -7.66 -15.27 10.05
CA ALA A 82 -8.26 -16.61 9.87
C ALA A 82 -8.72 -16.84 8.44
N ASN A 83 -9.21 -15.80 7.75
CA ASN A 83 -9.66 -15.88 6.36
C ASN A 83 -8.54 -15.70 5.31
N GLY A 84 -7.26 -15.67 5.72
CA GLY A 84 -6.14 -15.78 4.81
C GLY A 84 -5.36 -14.50 4.54
N LEU A 85 -5.74 -13.35 5.12
CA LEU A 85 -4.91 -12.15 5.10
C LEU A 85 -3.73 -12.35 6.06
N LYS A 86 -2.49 -12.23 5.57
CA LYS A 86 -1.30 -12.56 6.38
C LYS A 86 -0.40 -11.38 6.70
N ARG A 87 -0.51 -10.29 5.95
CA ARG A 87 0.36 -9.12 6.10
C ARG A 87 -0.41 -7.82 6.08
N LEU A 88 0.01 -6.89 6.91
CA LEU A 88 -0.60 -5.56 7.00
C LEU A 88 0.44 -4.45 6.79
N ASN A 89 -0.01 -3.38 6.15
CA ASN A 89 0.61 -2.08 6.23
C ASN A 89 -0.38 -1.15 6.94
N ILE A 90 -0.01 -0.59 8.08
CA ILE A 90 -0.84 0.30 8.88
C ILE A 90 -0.32 1.72 8.73
N SER A 91 -1.18 2.65 8.34
CA SER A 91 -0.82 4.06 8.21
C SER A 91 -0.70 4.69 9.60
N LEU A 92 0.52 5.00 10.02
CA LEU A 92 0.82 5.62 11.31
C LEU A 92 1.89 6.72 11.09
N PRO A 93 1.45 7.96 10.82
CA PRO A 93 2.38 9.03 10.45
C PRO A 93 3.16 9.62 11.63
N THR A 94 2.73 9.39 12.87
CA THR A 94 3.35 9.95 14.08
C THR A 94 2.78 9.30 15.33
N LEU A 95 3.51 9.42 16.46
CA LEU A 95 3.04 9.07 17.82
C LEU A 95 2.58 10.30 18.63
N ASP A 96 2.65 11.51 18.08
CA ASP A 96 2.08 12.70 18.70
C ASP A 96 0.57 12.77 18.41
N GLU A 97 -0.25 12.69 19.48
CA GLU A 97 -1.73 12.70 19.39
C GLU A 97 -2.26 13.95 18.64
N LYS A 98 -1.68 15.13 18.88
CA LYS A 98 -2.14 16.38 18.26
C LYS A 98 -1.81 16.43 16.78
N VAL A 99 -0.60 15.99 16.43
CA VAL A 99 -0.15 15.91 15.04
C VAL A 99 -0.96 14.83 14.32
N TYR A 100 -1.15 13.67 14.94
CA TYR A 100 -1.96 12.58 14.39
C TYR A 100 -3.40 13.05 14.07
N ASN A 101 -4.08 13.64 15.06
CA ASN A 101 -5.43 14.15 14.87
C ASN A 101 -5.51 15.23 13.76
N LYS A 102 -4.53 16.14 13.71
CA LYS A 102 -4.46 17.16 12.65
C LYS A 102 -4.29 16.57 11.25
N LEU A 103 -3.52 15.48 11.12
CA LEU A 103 -3.25 14.83 9.83
C LEU A 103 -4.37 13.91 9.36
N THR A 104 -5.03 13.23 10.28
CA THR A 104 -5.95 12.13 9.97
C THR A 104 -7.40 12.40 10.36
N GLY A 105 -7.64 13.32 11.28
CA GLY A 105 -8.93 13.54 11.93
C GLY A 105 -9.30 12.46 12.95
N GLY A 106 -8.46 11.43 13.13
CA GLY A 106 -8.68 10.28 14.02
C GLY A 106 -8.06 10.45 15.40
N ARG A 107 -8.22 9.42 16.23
CA ARG A 107 -7.59 9.28 17.55
C ARG A 107 -6.39 8.33 17.43
N LEU A 108 -5.24 8.73 17.94
CA LEU A 108 -4.01 7.90 17.90
C LEU A 108 -4.21 6.58 18.66
N GLY A 109 -4.87 6.61 19.83
CA GLY A 109 -5.13 5.42 20.63
C GLY A 109 -5.79 4.29 19.85
N ASP A 110 -6.76 4.61 18.98
CA ASP A 110 -7.50 3.60 18.21
C ASP A 110 -6.58 2.83 17.26
N VAL A 111 -5.64 3.51 16.59
CA VAL A 111 -4.69 2.83 15.69
C VAL A 111 -3.59 2.09 16.46
N LEU A 112 -3.14 2.58 17.61
CA LEU A 112 -2.17 1.87 18.44
C LEU A 112 -2.74 0.55 18.96
N GLU A 113 -4.00 0.53 19.40
CA GLU A 113 -4.72 -0.70 19.75
C GLU A 113 -4.87 -1.62 18.55
N GLY A 114 -5.16 -1.06 17.37
CA GLY A 114 -5.19 -1.83 16.10
C GLY A 114 -3.85 -2.45 15.72
N VAL A 115 -2.72 -1.77 15.94
CA VAL A 115 -1.37 -2.33 15.74
C VAL A 115 -1.15 -3.52 16.68
N LYS A 116 -1.50 -3.37 17.97
CA LYS A 116 -1.40 -4.44 18.95
C LYS A 116 -2.25 -5.64 18.55
N ALA A 117 -3.53 -5.43 18.23
CA ALA A 117 -4.43 -6.49 17.77
C ALA A 117 -3.90 -7.22 16.54
N ALA A 118 -3.30 -6.50 15.58
CA ALA A 118 -2.70 -7.11 14.40
C ALA A 118 -1.53 -8.04 14.75
N VAL A 119 -0.64 -7.61 15.65
CA VAL A 119 0.50 -8.43 16.09
C VAL A 119 0.03 -9.65 16.89
N GLU A 120 -0.92 -9.47 17.81
CA GLU A 120 -1.51 -10.55 18.61
C GLU A 120 -2.26 -11.59 17.76
N ALA A 121 -2.96 -11.16 16.72
CA ALA A 121 -3.61 -12.06 15.74
C ALA A 121 -2.62 -12.86 14.87
N GLY A 122 -1.32 -12.55 14.92
CA GLY A 122 -0.27 -13.27 14.21
C GLY A 122 0.09 -12.74 12.82
N PHE A 123 -0.34 -11.53 12.46
CA PHE A 123 0.10 -10.92 11.20
C PHE A 123 1.62 -10.72 11.18
N TYR A 124 2.26 -11.16 10.09
CA TYR A 124 3.69 -10.96 9.89
C TYR A 124 4.05 -10.90 8.39
N PRO A 125 4.82 -9.89 7.98
CA PRO A 125 5.13 -8.68 8.74
C PRO A 125 3.94 -7.71 8.86
N VAL A 126 3.87 -7.02 9.99
CA VAL A 126 3.12 -5.78 10.13
C VAL A 126 4.07 -4.62 9.83
N LYS A 127 3.70 -3.73 8.92
CA LYS A 127 4.48 -2.54 8.58
C LYS A 127 3.75 -1.28 9.00
N LEU A 128 4.45 -0.36 9.63
CA LEU A 128 3.97 0.97 9.96
C LEU A 128 4.40 1.95 8.86
N ASN A 129 3.44 2.47 8.11
CA ASN A 129 3.69 3.44 7.05
C ASN A 129 3.75 4.85 7.64
N MET A 130 4.92 5.47 7.59
CA MET A 130 5.15 6.85 7.99
C MET A 130 5.46 7.69 6.76
N LEU A 131 4.48 8.45 6.29
CA LEU A 131 4.70 9.49 5.27
C LEU A 131 5.44 10.66 5.93
N ILE A 132 6.63 10.99 5.43
CA ILE A 132 7.45 12.08 5.97
C ILE A 132 6.98 13.43 5.42
N LEU A 133 6.64 14.34 6.32
CA LEU A 133 6.22 15.72 6.02
C LEU A 133 7.12 16.72 6.74
N LYS A 134 7.77 17.57 5.97
CA LYS A 134 8.72 18.59 6.46
C LYS A 134 8.07 19.50 7.50
N GLY A 135 8.71 19.63 8.68
CA GLY A 135 8.27 20.47 9.78
C GLY A 135 6.99 20.00 10.48
N VAL A 136 6.50 18.80 10.16
CA VAL A 136 5.27 18.25 10.75
C VAL A 136 5.55 16.99 11.59
N ASN A 137 6.19 15.98 10.99
CA ASN A 137 6.52 14.72 11.68
C ASN A 137 7.95 14.24 11.38
N ASP A 138 8.71 14.98 10.59
CA ASP A 138 10.06 14.64 10.15
C ASP A 138 11.10 14.54 11.28
N TYR A 139 10.79 15.10 12.46
CA TYR A 139 11.62 15.05 13.66
C TYR A 139 11.30 13.86 14.59
N THR A 140 10.26 13.07 14.31
CA THR A 140 9.81 11.96 15.18
C THR A 140 10.25 10.57 14.68
N VAL A 141 11.15 10.48 13.70
CA VAL A 141 11.56 9.22 13.08
C VAL A 141 12.23 8.28 14.08
N ASP A 142 13.08 8.77 14.98
CA ASP A 142 13.74 7.93 16.00
C ASP A 142 12.71 7.34 16.98
N GLU A 143 11.68 8.09 17.39
CA GLU A 143 10.58 7.59 18.23
C GLU A 143 9.78 6.48 17.52
N MET A 144 9.53 6.66 16.23
CA MET A 144 8.84 5.66 15.42
C MET A 144 9.67 4.39 15.23
N ILE A 145 11.01 4.50 15.17
CA ILE A 145 11.91 3.34 15.14
C ILE A 145 11.83 2.56 16.46
N GLU A 146 11.83 3.27 17.60
CA GLU A 146 11.67 2.63 18.91
C GLU A 146 10.32 1.93 19.04
N PHE A 147 9.24 2.59 18.67
CA PHE A 147 7.91 1.97 18.69
C PHE A 147 7.83 0.73 17.80
N ALA A 148 8.44 0.76 16.61
CA ALA A 148 8.49 -0.40 15.73
C ALA A 148 9.31 -1.54 16.34
N ARG A 149 10.38 -1.24 17.10
CA ARG A 149 11.19 -2.22 17.86
C ARG A 149 10.37 -2.86 18.96
N GLU A 150 9.70 -2.07 19.79
CA GLU A 150 8.89 -2.53 20.92
C GLU A 150 7.73 -3.42 20.48
N THR A 151 7.10 -3.08 19.35
CA THR A 151 5.95 -3.82 18.81
C THR A 151 6.33 -4.98 17.88
N GLY A 152 7.60 -5.18 17.56
CA GLY A 152 8.06 -6.20 16.61
C GLY A 152 7.62 -5.94 15.16
N THR A 153 7.28 -4.69 14.84
CA THR A 153 6.85 -4.27 13.51
C THR A 153 8.00 -3.76 12.64
N ILE A 154 7.72 -3.44 11.39
CA ILE A 154 8.69 -2.84 10.46
C ILE A 154 8.27 -1.40 10.20
N LEU A 155 9.16 -0.43 10.46
CA LEU A 155 8.89 0.93 10.05
C LEU A 155 9.12 1.10 8.54
N GLN A 156 8.20 1.75 7.84
CA GLN A 156 8.34 2.10 6.44
C GLN A 156 8.26 3.61 6.27
N LEU A 157 9.42 4.25 6.05
CA LEU A 157 9.51 5.67 5.72
C LEU A 157 9.13 5.88 4.26
N ILE A 158 8.19 6.79 4.02
CA ILE A 158 7.65 7.05 2.68
C ILE A 158 7.85 8.53 2.36
N GLU A 159 8.43 8.79 1.20
CA GLU A 159 8.57 10.14 0.66
C GLU A 159 7.24 10.65 0.11
N LEU A 160 6.95 11.93 0.31
CA LEU A 160 5.74 12.57 -0.24
C LEU A 160 5.80 12.60 -1.76
N GLU A 161 4.80 12.03 -2.41
CA GLU A 161 4.61 12.05 -3.86
C GLU A 161 3.65 13.19 -4.26
N PRO A 162 3.86 13.89 -5.40
CA PRO A 162 2.98 14.98 -5.87
C PRO A 162 1.70 14.43 -6.53
N ILE A 163 0.92 13.63 -5.78
CA ILE A 163 -0.31 13.00 -6.27
C ILE A 163 -1.51 13.65 -5.60
N ASN A 164 -2.43 14.20 -6.38
CA ASN A 164 -3.67 14.82 -5.91
C ASN A 164 -3.47 15.93 -4.86
N ILE A 165 -2.30 16.57 -4.85
CA ILE A 165 -1.97 17.72 -4.00
C ILE A 165 -1.51 18.89 -4.86
N SER A 166 -1.62 20.12 -4.35
CA SER A 166 -1.12 21.30 -5.05
C SER A 166 0.41 21.36 -5.02
N ASP A 167 1.01 21.93 -6.06
CA ASP A 167 2.46 22.16 -6.12
C ASP A 167 2.96 22.97 -4.92
N ALA A 168 2.20 23.96 -4.47
CA ALA A 168 2.53 24.78 -3.31
C ALA A 168 2.60 23.92 -2.04
N TYR A 169 1.64 23.00 -1.82
CA TYR A 169 1.67 22.09 -0.68
C TYR A 169 2.84 21.10 -0.79
N TYR A 170 3.07 20.55 -1.99
CA TYR A 170 4.18 19.64 -2.21
C TYR A 170 5.51 20.29 -1.84
N HIS A 171 5.83 21.48 -2.40
CA HIS A 171 7.09 22.17 -2.12
C HIS A 171 7.24 22.61 -0.65
N ALA A 172 6.14 22.91 0.03
CA ALA A 172 6.17 23.26 1.45
C ALA A 172 6.40 22.05 2.37
N SER A 173 5.88 20.87 1.99
CA SER A 173 5.80 19.70 2.86
C SER A 173 6.75 18.57 2.46
N HIS A 174 7.29 18.59 1.25
CA HIS A 174 8.21 17.56 0.76
C HIS A 174 9.56 17.65 1.51
N LYS A 175 10.05 16.48 1.90
CA LYS A 175 11.38 16.27 2.47
C LYS A 175 12.01 15.05 1.81
N PRO A 176 13.17 15.18 1.12
CA PRO A 176 13.94 14.06 0.62
C PRO A 176 14.35 13.12 1.75
N LEU A 177 14.45 11.83 1.45
CA LEU A 177 14.78 10.82 2.46
C LEU A 177 16.27 10.51 2.56
N ASP A 178 17.15 11.19 1.82
CA ASP A 178 18.59 10.92 1.78
C ASP A 178 19.23 11.00 3.15
N GLU A 179 18.93 12.03 3.96
CA GLU A 179 19.48 12.17 5.31
C GLU A 179 19.10 11.02 6.24
N TYR A 180 17.86 10.47 6.10
CA TYR A 180 17.43 9.31 6.88
C TYR A 180 18.10 8.04 6.38
N GLU A 181 18.28 7.87 5.06
CA GLU A 181 19.02 6.74 4.52
C GLU A 181 20.48 6.74 4.99
N ASP A 182 21.13 7.91 5.05
CA ASP A 182 22.51 8.01 5.53
C ASP A 182 22.62 7.72 7.03
N MET A 183 21.70 8.23 7.85
CA MET A 183 21.58 7.87 9.27
C MET A 183 21.37 6.35 9.44
N LEU A 184 20.44 5.76 8.68
CA LEU A 184 20.13 4.34 8.75
C LEU A 184 21.30 3.47 8.31
N LYS A 185 22.05 3.87 7.27
CA LYS A 185 23.29 3.16 6.83
C LYS A 185 24.34 3.10 7.94
N GLN A 186 24.50 4.18 8.71
CA GLN A 186 25.47 4.22 9.81
C GLN A 186 25.08 3.31 10.98
N LYS A 187 23.77 3.14 11.24
CA LYS A 187 23.24 2.34 12.35
C LYS A 187 22.96 0.86 11.95
N ALA A 188 22.88 0.56 10.65
CA ALA A 188 22.47 -0.76 10.16
C ALA A 188 23.58 -1.81 10.27
N VAL A 189 23.24 -2.98 10.78
CA VAL A 189 24.09 -4.18 10.78
C VAL A 189 24.06 -4.90 9.41
N LYS A 190 23.00 -4.65 8.62
CA LYS A 190 22.84 -5.19 7.26
C LYS A 190 21.92 -4.26 6.46
N VAL A 191 22.23 -4.10 5.16
CA VAL A 191 21.33 -3.46 4.20
C VAL A 191 20.91 -4.47 3.14
N GLU A 192 19.61 -4.60 2.91
CA GLU A 192 19.04 -5.51 1.92
C GLU A 192 18.31 -4.69 0.85
N THR A 193 18.54 -5.00 -0.43
CA THR A 193 17.84 -4.38 -1.55
C THR A 193 16.79 -5.32 -2.11
N ARG A 194 15.55 -4.87 -2.15
CA ARG A 194 14.41 -5.60 -2.72
C ARG A 194 14.24 -5.26 -4.21
N GLN A 195 15.09 -5.84 -5.05
CA GLN A 195 15.19 -5.52 -6.47
C GLN A 195 13.82 -5.46 -7.17
N PHE A 196 13.01 -6.52 -7.11
CA PHE A 196 11.70 -6.58 -7.79
C PHE A 196 10.55 -5.87 -7.05
N MET A 197 10.88 -5.11 -6.01
CA MET A 197 9.95 -4.28 -5.25
C MET A 197 10.39 -2.81 -5.31
N GLN A 198 10.61 -2.29 -6.52
CA GLN A 198 11.01 -0.90 -6.76
C GLN A 198 12.42 -0.59 -6.24
N ASN A 199 13.29 -1.58 -6.15
CA ASN A 199 14.68 -1.46 -5.65
C ASN A 199 14.77 -0.85 -4.23
N ARG A 200 13.75 -1.08 -3.39
CA ARG A 200 13.67 -0.53 -2.04
C ARG A 200 14.73 -1.11 -1.15
N ARG A 201 15.28 -0.28 -0.28
CA ARG A 201 16.25 -0.69 0.74
C ARG A 201 15.56 -0.97 2.06
N ILE A 202 16.00 -2.08 2.71
CA ILE A 202 15.66 -2.42 4.08
C ILE A 202 16.94 -2.34 4.89
N TYR A 203 16.92 -1.49 5.89
CA TYR A 203 17.99 -1.31 6.86
C TYR A 203 17.66 -2.17 8.08
N HIS A 204 18.51 -3.18 8.35
CA HIS A 204 18.41 -4.01 9.55
C HIS A 204 19.20 -3.33 10.65
N LEU A 205 18.53 -2.71 11.58
CA LEU A 205 19.09 -2.20 12.84
C LEU A 205 19.02 -3.30 13.90
N PRO A 206 19.70 -3.17 15.06
CA PRO A 206 19.46 -4.08 16.16
C PRO A 206 17.96 -4.15 16.51
N ASP A 207 17.39 -5.36 16.41
CA ASP A 207 16.02 -5.74 16.77
C ASP A 207 14.87 -5.01 16.01
N VAL A 208 15.19 -4.23 14.97
CA VAL A 208 14.16 -3.58 14.15
C VAL A 208 14.59 -3.45 12.69
N LYS A 209 13.62 -3.41 11.78
CA LYS A 209 13.84 -3.16 10.35
C LYS A 209 13.18 -1.85 9.94
N VAL A 210 13.89 -1.07 9.14
CA VAL A 210 13.36 0.15 8.52
C VAL A 210 13.46 0.01 7.00
N GLU A 211 12.31 0.09 6.32
CA GLU A 211 12.25 0.11 4.84
C GLU A 211 12.06 1.56 4.36
N VAL A 212 12.79 1.96 3.33
CA VAL A 212 12.67 3.30 2.75
C VAL A 212 12.02 3.22 1.37
N VAL A 213 11.02 4.08 1.14
CA VAL A 213 10.28 4.23 -0.10
C VAL A 213 10.55 5.62 -0.65
N HIS A 214 11.49 5.71 -1.58
CA HIS A 214 12.02 6.94 -2.15
C HIS A 214 11.73 6.97 -3.67
N PRO A 215 10.52 7.40 -4.11
CA PRO A 215 10.10 7.33 -5.51
C PRO A 215 10.49 8.54 -6.34
N ILE A 216 10.83 9.68 -5.71
CA ILE A 216 11.05 10.95 -6.41
C ILE A 216 12.47 11.01 -6.94
N GLU A 217 12.61 11.49 -8.19
CA GLU A 217 13.90 11.56 -8.90
C GLU A 217 14.71 10.24 -8.91
N ASN A 218 14.00 9.11 -8.72
CA ASN A 218 14.58 7.78 -8.61
C ASN A 218 14.22 6.92 -9.82
N THR A 219 15.08 6.92 -10.84
CA THR A 219 14.87 6.14 -12.06
C THR A 219 14.84 4.63 -11.78
N GLU A 220 15.70 4.13 -10.87
CA GLU A 220 15.73 2.72 -10.50
C GLU A 220 14.41 2.27 -9.88
N PHE A 221 13.79 3.10 -9.03
CA PHE A 221 12.47 2.81 -8.47
C PHE A 221 11.42 2.54 -9.55
N CYS A 222 11.43 3.32 -10.63
CA CYS A 222 10.53 3.14 -11.75
C CYS A 222 10.88 1.91 -12.59
N MET A 223 12.16 1.67 -12.85
CA MET A 223 12.63 0.54 -13.68
C MET A 223 12.29 -0.82 -13.05
N TYR A 224 12.42 -0.93 -11.71
CA TYR A 224 12.11 -2.15 -10.96
C TYR A 224 10.68 -2.18 -10.40
N CYS A 225 9.79 -1.33 -10.91
CA CYS A 225 8.37 -1.33 -10.53
C CYS A 225 7.60 -2.42 -11.26
N THR A 226 7.16 -3.45 -10.53
CA THR A 226 6.35 -4.56 -11.06
C THR A 226 4.85 -4.43 -10.73
N ARG A 227 4.41 -3.27 -10.21
CA ARG A 227 3.03 -3.09 -9.74
C ARG A 227 2.07 -2.77 -10.87
N LEU A 228 0.92 -3.42 -10.85
CA LEU A 228 -0.27 -3.04 -11.59
C LEU A 228 -1.39 -2.81 -10.57
N ARG A 229 -2.18 -1.77 -10.74
CA ARG A 229 -3.31 -1.46 -9.86
C ARG A 229 -4.63 -1.69 -10.58
N VAL A 230 -5.66 -1.97 -9.80
CA VAL A 230 -7.05 -1.93 -10.25
C VAL A 230 -7.73 -0.84 -9.41
N THR A 231 -8.38 0.11 -10.07
CA THR A 231 -9.13 1.17 -9.42
C THR A 231 -10.49 0.65 -8.92
N SER A 232 -11.14 1.37 -8.01
CA SER A 232 -12.47 0.98 -7.48
C SER A 232 -13.54 0.88 -8.57
N ASP A 233 -13.41 1.67 -9.63
CA ASP A 233 -14.27 1.66 -10.82
C ASP A 233 -13.78 0.69 -11.92
N GLY A 234 -12.92 -0.28 -11.56
CA GLY A 234 -12.53 -1.38 -12.44
C GLY A 234 -11.65 -1.01 -13.62
N LYS A 235 -10.69 -0.10 -13.42
CA LYS A 235 -9.69 0.22 -14.44
C LYS A 235 -8.32 -0.30 -14.03
N LEU A 236 -7.62 -0.94 -14.95
CA LEU A 236 -6.22 -1.31 -14.80
C LEU A 236 -5.35 -0.05 -14.92
N LYS A 237 -4.57 0.26 -13.87
CA LYS A 237 -3.71 1.44 -13.77
C LYS A 237 -2.24 1.01 -13.70
N PRO A 238 -1.47 1.13 -14.80
CA PRO A 238 -0.08 0.67 -14.86
C PRO A 238 0.89 1.47 -14.00
N CYS A 239 0.61 2.73 -13.70
CA CYS A 239 1.45 3.61 -12.90
C CYS A 239 0.60 4.46 -11.97
N LEU A 240 1.00 4.59 -10.69
CA LEU A 240 0.32 5.44 -9.72
C LEU A 240 0.34 6.91 -10.15
N MET A 241 1.49 7.38 -10.64
CA MET A 241 1.76 8.78 -10.99
C MET A 241 1.14 9.24 -12.31
N LYS A 242 0.46 8.36 -13.08
CA LYS A 242 -0.09 8.68 -14.41
C LYS A 242 -1.53 8.22 -14.53
N ASN A 243 -2.41 9.10 -15.03
CA ASN A 243 -3.83 8.81 -15.23
C ASN A 243 -4.22 8.64 -16.72
N GLY A 244 -3.35 8.97 -17.65
CA GLY A 244 -3.67 8.93 -19.11
C GLY A 244 -3.52 7.56 -19.77
N ASN A 245 -3.22 6.49 -19.01
CA ASN A 245 -2.92 5.15 -19.54
C ASN A 245 -3.81 4.05 -18.94
N LEU A 246 -4.96 4.41 -18.42
CA LEU A 246 -5.92 3.48 -17.85
C LEU A 246 -6.51 2.55 -18.92
N VAL A 247 -6.87 1.32 -18.51
CA VAL A 247 -7.56 0.34 -19.35
C VAL A 247 -8.77 -0.18 -18.57
N ASP A 248 -9.96 0.06 -19.09
CA ASP A 248 -11.20 -0.43 -18.49
C ASP A 248 -11.29 -1.95 -18.65
N ILE A 249 -11.45 -2.67 -17.56
CA ILE A 249 -11.65 -4.11 -17.53
C ILE A 249 -13.07 -4.47 -17.06
N LEU A 250 -13.71 -3.58 -16.27
CA LEU A 250 -15.00 -3.85 -15.66
C LEU A 250 -16.13 -3.83 -16.69
N THR A 251 -16.18 -2.80 -17.54
CA THR A 251 -17.23 -2.69 -18.56
C THR A 251 -17.26 -3.89 -19.51
N PRO A 252 -16.12 -4.33 -20.11
CA PRO A 252 -16.10 -5.57 -20.89
C PRO A 252 -16.54 -6.80 -20.10
N MET A 253 -16.12 -6.94 -18.85
CA MET A 253 -16.50 -8.06 -17.98
C MET A 253 -18.02 -8.10 -17.76
N ARG A 254 -18.65 -6.97 -17.41
CA ARG A 254 -20.11 -6.86 -17.23
C ARG A 254 -20.89 -7.12 -18.52
N ASN A 255 -20.28 -6.86 -19.66
CA ASN A 255 -20.83 -7.15 -20.99
C ASN A 255 -20.55 -8.57 -21.47
N GLY A 256 -20.10 -9.47 -20.59
CA GLY A 256 -19.91 -10.90 -20.90
C GLY A 256 -18.64 -11.24 -21.66
N ALA A 257 -17.60 -10.38 -21.60
CA ALA A 257 -16.29 -10.74 -22.16
C ALA A 257 -15.71 -12.00 -21.49
N ASN A 258 -15.16 -12.90 -22.31
CA ASN A 258 -14.50 -14.11 -21.81
C ASN A 258 -13.10 -13.81 -21.22
N ASP A 259 -12.54 -14.80 -20.53
CA ASP A 259 -11.23 -14.68 -19.86
C ASP A 259 -10.08 -14.35 -20.82
N GLU A 260 -10.15 -14.82 -22.06
CA GLU A 260 -9.15 -14.48 -23.08
C GLU A 260 -9.13 -12.98 -23.37
N LYS A 261 -10.32 -12.38 -23.53
CA LYS A 261 -10.46 -10.94 -23.75
C LYS A 261 -9.99 -10.13 -22.55
N LEU A 262 -10.32 -10.54 -21.35
CA LEU A 262 -9.87 -9.87 -20.12
C LEU A 262 -8.34 -9.99 -19.95
N THR A 263 -7.75 -11.13 -20.31
CA THR A 263 -6.30 -11.36 -20.35
C THR A 263 -5.59 -10.40 -21.32
N GLU A 264 -6.19 -10.14 -22.50
CA GLU A 264 -5.67 -9.16 -23.44
C GLU A 264 -5.65 -7.74 -22.86
N LEU A 265 -6.66 -7.37 -22.05
CA LEU A 265 -6.69 -6.06 -21.40
C LEU A 265 -5.56 -5.90 -20.38
N PHE A 266 -5.23 -6.96 -19.61
CA PHE A 266 -4.04 -6.95 -18.75
C PHE A 266 -2.75 -6.77 -19.55
N LYS A 267 -2.59 -7.47 -20.65
CA LYS A 267 -1.42 -7.32 -21.54
C LYS A 267 -1.34 -5.92 -22.11
N LEU A 268 -2.49 -5.35 -22.54
CA LEU A 268 -2.58 -3.98 -23.02
C LEU A 268 -2.18 -2.97 -21.93
N ALA A 269 -2.67 -3.14 -20.69
CA ALA A 269 -2.30 -2.27 -19.58
C ALA A 269 -0.79 -2.34 -19.30
N ASN A 270 -0.20 -3.54 -19.32
CA ASN A 270 1.24 -3.69 -19.17
C ASN A 270 2.02 -3.01 -20.33
N HIS A 271 1.56 -3.12 -21.57
CA HIS A 271 2.17 -2.45 -22.72
C HIS A 271 2.11 -0.92 -22.63
N LYS A 272 1.03 -0.37 -22.05
CA LYS A 272 0.88 1.06 -21.80
C LYS A 272 1.72 1.60 -20.64
N ARG A 273 2.46 0.75 -19.93
CA ARG A 273 3.33 1.17 -18.82
C ARG A 273 4.47 2.04 -19.35
N LYS A 274 4.61 3.21 -18.76
CA LYS A 274 5.75 4.11 -19.01
C LYS A 274 6.28 4.59 -17.66
N PRO A 275 7.60 4.56 -17.43
CA PRO A 275 8.19 5.10 -16.21
C PRO A 275 7.75 6.54 -15.99
N TYR A 276 7.59 6.94 -14.73
CA TYR A 276 7.33 8.34 -14.36
C TYR A 276 8.62 9.13 -14.43
N ASN A 277 9.64 8.67 -13.70
CA ASN A 277 10.98 9.21 -13.78
C ASN A 277 11.62 8.72 -15.08
N LYS A 278 12.05 9.63 -15.94
CA LYS A 278 12.84 9.34 -17.12
C LYS A 278 14.30 9.60 -16.80
N SER A 279 15.18 8.70 -17.26
CA SER A 279 16.62 8.95 -17.34
C SER A 279 16.92 10.06 -18.32
#